data_01d06e46fc4bd1c29b6322ca0bb9014c
#
_entry.id   01d06e46fc4bd1c29b6322ca0bb9014c
#
_cell.length_a   1.000
_cell.length_b   1.000
_cell.length_c   1.000
_cell.angle_alpha   90.00
_cell.angle_beta   90.00
_cell.angle_gamma   90.00
#
_symmetry.space_group_name_H-M   'P 1'
#
loop_
_entity.id
_entity.type
_entity.pdbx_description
1 polymer ?
#
loop_
_entity_poly.entity_id
_entity_poly.type
_entity_poly.pdbx_seq_one_letter_code
_entity_poly.pdbx_strand_id
1 'polypeptide(L)'
;MHRLRFVLLRVIGPCLALVLLLGGLLEARDQAWADPEGNGQVAVIEHLRLQVPQESREDWMVAERGSWEPWLNQQPGFLGRDLFWDPATEEGTLLIRWSSREAWKSISPAEVERVQERFETLAREQTGDNQGNPFPLVFEGELLPQ
;
A
#
# COMPACT_ATOMS: atom_id res chain seq x y z
N MET A 1 42.39 44.11 -4.40
CA MET A 1 43.59 44.32 -5.27
C MET A 1 44.07 42.98 -5.79
N HIS A 2 44.28 42.91 -7.12
CA HIS A 2 44.95 41.89 -7.94
C HIS A 2 44.30 40.51 -8.01
N ARG A 3 43.58 40.16 -9.09
CA ARG A 3 43.94 39.91 -10.50
C ARG A 3 45.11 38.94 -10.67
N LEU A 4 44.84 37.75 -11.23
CA LEU A 4 45.50 37.15 -12.42
C LEU A 4 44.78 35.82 -12.71
N ARG A 5 44.25 35.58 -13.71
CA ARG A 5 44.25 35.28 -15.15
C ARG A 5 45.37 34.31 -15.60
N PHE A 6 44.97 33.43 -16.51
CA PHE A 6 45.66 32.61 -17.51
C PHE A 6 45.94 31.16 -17.05
N VAL A 7 45.85 30.10 -17.84
CA VAL A 7 45.72 29.93 -19.31
C VAL A 7 45.24 28.49 -19.59
N LEU A 8 44.49 28.38 -20.66
CA LEU A 8 44.11 27.20 -21.41
C LEU A 8 45.30 26.31 -21.80
N LEU A 9 45.19 24.99 -21.69
CA LEU A 9 45.78 24.10 -22.68
C LEU A 9 44.96 22.84 -22.93
N ARG A 10 44.52 22.75 -24.17
CA ARG A 10 43.88 21.56 -24.77
C ARG A 10 44.94 20.44 -24.92
N VAL A 11 44.58 19.22 -24.51
CA VAL A 11 45.13 18.03 -25.18
C VAL A 11 43.95 17.14 -25.51
N ILE A 12 43.68 17.04 -26.78
CA ILE A 12 42.77 16.11 -27.40
C ILE A 12 43.57 14.82 -27.65
N GLY A 13 43.07 13.71 -27.14
CA GLY A 13 43.58 12.40 -27.51
C GLY A 13 42.53 11.30 -27.27
N PRO A 14 42.32 10.40 -28.22
CA PRO A 14 41.08 9.60 -28.34
C PRO A 14 41.17 8.30 -27.54
N CYS A 15 40.29 8.15 -26.56
CA CYS A 15 39.94 6.84 -26.00
C CYS A 15 38.41 6.76 -25.80
N LEU A 16 37.71 6.90 -26.90
CA LEU A 16 36.27 6.69 -26.97
C LEU A 16 36.06 5.37 -27.72
N ALA A 17 35.99 4.24 -27.03
CA ALA A 17 35.43 2.99 -27.59
C ALA A 17 35.56 1.76 -26.67
N LEU A 18 35.33 1.84 -25.33
CA LEU A 18 35.23 0.59 -24.57
C LEU A 18 34.39 0.69 -23.26
N VAL A 19 33.37 1.52 -23.19
CA VAL A 19 32.50 1.61 -22.00
C VAL A 19 31.02 1.35 -22.33
N LEU A 20 30.66 0.97 -23.55
CA LEU A 20 29.27 0.75 -23.94
C LEU A 20 28.82 -0.72 -23.98
N LEU A 21 29.57 -1.66 -23.40
CA LEU A 21 29.18 -3.09 -23.38
C LEU A 21 29.02 -3.70 -21.99
N LEU A 22 29.09 -2.93 -20.91
CA LEU A 22 28.89 -3.44 -19.54
C LEU A 22 27.70 -2.80 -18.81
N GLY A 23 26.97 -1.88 -19.44
CA GLY A 23 25.76 -1.24 -18.88
C GLY A 23 24.46 -2.01 -19.14
N GLY A 24 24.46 -3.04 -19.99
CA GLY A 24 23.26 -3.73 -20.43
C GLY A 24 22.86 -4.98 -19.65
N LEU A 25 23.58 -5.34 -18.58
CA LEU A 25 23.34 -6.61 -17.86
C LEU A 25 22.87 -6.44 -16.42
N LEU A 26 22.69 -5.22 -15.91
CA LEU A 26 22.15 -4.97 -14.57
C LEU A 26 20.70 -4.49 -14.52
N GLU A 27 20.10 -4.11 -15.64
CA GLU A 27 18.69 -3.68 -15.65
C GLU A 27 17.68 -4.81 -15.90
N ALA A 28 18.13 -6.02 -16.15
CA ALA A 28 17.27 -7.16 -16.48
C ALA A 28 16.80 -7.97 -15.25
N ARG A 29 17.07 -7.54 -14.02
CA ARG A 29 16.72 -8.30 -12.81
C ARG A 29 15.52 -7.75 -12.03
N ASP A 30 15.13 -6.49 -12.24
CA ASP A 30 13.97 -5.91 -11.55
C ASP A 30 12.66 -5.99 -12.35
N GLN A 31 12.67 -6.50 -13.57
CA GLN A 31 11.46 -6.66 -14.40
C GLN A 31 10.82 -8.05 -14.35
N ALA A 32 11.33 -8.95 -13.54
CA ALA A 32 10.82 -10.33 -13.49
C ALA A 32 9.54 -10.52 -12.64
N TRP A 33 8.98 -9.45 -12.08
CA TRP A 33 7.81 -9.52 -11.20
C TRP A 33 6.58 -8.77 -11.72
N ALA A 34 6.65 -8.15 -12.87
CA ALA A 34 5.47 -7.65 -13.55
C ALA A 34 4.92 -8.78 -14.43
N ASP A 35 3.88 -9.47 -13.97
CA ASP A 35 3.10 -10.39 -14.79
C ASP A 35 2.33 -9.57 -15.84
N PRO A 36 2.69 -9.59 -17.14
CA PRO A 36 2.02 -8.79 -18.16
C PRO A 36 0.62 -9.28 -18.50
N GLU A 37 0.16 -10.39 -17.94
CA GLU A 37 -1.12 -11.01 -18.29
C GLU A 37 -2.20 -10.90 -17.19
N GLY A 38 -1.98 -10.15 -16.10
CA GLY A 38 -3.05 -9.87 -15.15
C GLY A 38 -3.76 -11.11 -14.59
N ASN A 39 -3.01 -12.17 -14.33
CA ASN A 39 -3.56 -13.49 -14.00
C ASN A 39 -4.06 -13.61 -12.55
N GLY A 40 -4.40 -12.49 -11.90
CA GLY A 40 -4.96 -12.49 -10.55
C GLY A 40 -3.99 -12.98 -9.47
N GLN A 41 -2.69 -13.03 -9.76
CA GLN A 41 -1.69 -13.42 -8.78
C GLN A 41 -1.53 -12.33 -7.71
N VAL A 42 -1.60 -12.73 -6.45
CA VAL A 42 -1.36 -11.83 -5.32
C VAL A 42 0.11 -11.45 -5.27
N ALA A 43 0.42 -10.16 -5.39
CA ALA A 43 1.78 -9.65 -5.27
C ALA A 43 2.10 -9.17 -3.85
N VAL A 44 1.09 -8.66 -3.13
CA VAL A 44 1.23 -8.13 -1.78
C VAL A 44 -0.10 -8.24 -1.03
N ILE A 45 0.00 -8.41 0.27
CA ILE A 45 -1.16 -8.41 1.18
C ILE A 45 -0.97 -7.27 2.17
N GLU A 46 -1.88 -6.32 2.17
CA GLU A 46 -2.00 -5.33 3.23
C GLU A 46 -2.58 -6.02 4.47
N HIS A 47 -1.88 -5.88 5.60
CA HIS A 47 -2.25 -6.50 6.85
C HIS A 47 -2.57 -5.43 7.89
N LEU A 48 -3.81 -5.36 8.29
CA LEU A 48 -4.28 -4.41 9.30
C LEU A 48 -4.83 -5.17 10.51
N ARG A 49 -4.66 -4.59 11.70
CA ARG A 49 -5.35 -5.04 12.90
C ARG A 49 -6.01 -3.84 13.59
N LEU A 50 -7.25 -4.04 14.01
CA LEU A 50 -8.05 -3.06 14.73
C LEU A 50 -8.44 -3.61 16.09
N GLN A 51 -8.54 -2.74 17.10
CA GLN A 51 -9.16 -3.13 18.36
C GLN A 51 -10.67 -3.30 18.13
N VAL A 52 -11.19 -4.50 18.39
CA VAL A 52 -12.61 -4.85 18.20
C VAL A 52 -13.09 -5.62 19.40
N PRO A 53 -13.71 -4.97 20.41
CA PRO A 53 -14.28 -5.65 21.56
C PRO A 53 -15.29 -6.72 21.16
N GLN A 54 -15.35 -7.81 21.90
CA GLN A 54 -16.19 -8.97 21.58
C GLN A 54 -17.66 -8.58 21.37
N GLU A 55 -18.19 -7.71 22.22
CA GLU A 55 -19.57 -7.24 22.14
C GLU A 55 -19.87 -6.39 20.91
N SER A 56 -18.86 -5.72 20.33
CA SER A 56 -19.00 -4.83 19.17
C SER A 56 -18.55 -5.48 17.86
N ARG A 57 -18.29 -6.77 17.83
CA ARG A 57 -17.80 -7.49 16.64
C ARG A 57 -18.78 -7.38 15.47
N GLU A 58 -20.08 -7.50 15.71
CA GLU A 58 -21.09 -7.41 14.64
C GLU A 58 -21.20 -5.95 14.14
N ASP A 59 -21.06 -4.97 15.02
CA ASP A 59 -21.07 -3.55 14.69
C ASP A 59 -19.89 -3.19 13.77
N TRP A 60 -18.71 -3.73 14.07
CA TRP A 60 -17.55 -3.63 13.20
C TRP A 60 -17.83 -4.21 11.81
N MET A 61 -18.39 -5.41 11.73
CA MET A 61 -18.71 -6.06 10.45
C MET A 61 -19.75 -5.27 9.64
N VAL A 62 -20.71 -4.62 10.28
CA VAL A 62 -21.69 -3.73 9.61
C VAL A 62 -20.97 -2.50 9.05
N ALA A 63 -20.09 -1.88 9.81
CA ALA A 63 -19.32 -0.72 9.36
C ALA A 63 -18.41 -1.07 8.16
N GLU A 64 -17.71 -2.21 8.19
CA GLU A 64 -16.87 -2.71 7.11
C GLU A 64 -17.68 -2.94 5.81
N ARG A 65 -18.81 -3.61 5.89
CA ARG A 65 -19.70 -3.87 4.74
C ARG A 65 -20.32 -2.62 4.15
N GLY A 66 -20.54 -1.60 4.97
CA GLY A 66 -21.14 -0.34 4.55
C GLY A 66 -20.15 0.69 3.99
N SER A 67 -18.86 0.47 4.16
CA SER A 67 -17.81 1.44 3.80
C SER A 67 -16.70 0.84 2.95
N TRP A 68 -15.74 0.17 3.57
CA TRP A 68 -14.53 -0.36 2.93
C TRP A 68 -14.83 -1.39 1.84
N GLU A 69 -15.74 -2.32 2.08
CA GLU A 69 -16.04 -3.39 1.13
C GLU A 69 -16.51 -2.88 -0.24
N PRO A 70 -17.56 -2.05 -0.36
CA PRO A 70 -18.03 -1.56 -1.65
C PRO A 70 -17.02 -0.65 -2.34
N TRP A 71 -16.16 0.04 -1.58
CA TRP A 71 -15.14 0.90 -2.14
C TRP A 71 -13.94 0.10 -2.66
N LEU A 72 -13.43 -0.86 -1.89
CA LEU A 72 -12.32 -1.74 -2.30
C LEU A 72 -12.65 -2.52 -3.57
N ASN A 73 -13.88 -3.00 -3.70
CA ASN A 73 -14.34 -3.72 -4.90
C ASN A 73 -14.25 -2.90 -6.21
N GLN A 74 -14.07 -1.58 -6.12
CA GLN A 74 -13.92 -0.69 -7.25
C GLN A 74 -12.45 -0.33 -7.53
N GLN A 75 -11.51 -0.74 -6.67
CA GLN A 75 -10.13 -0.32 -6.81
C GLN A 75 -9.37 -1.18 -7.83
N PRO A 76 -8.61 -0.56 -8.74
CA PRO A 76 -7.72 -1.29 -9.64
C PRO A 76 -6.73 -2.15 -8.84
N GLY A 77 -6.59 -3.40 -9.25
CA GLY A 77 -5.65 -4.34 -8.61
C GLY A 77 -6.11 -4.95 -7.30
N PHE A 78 -7.29 -4.60 -6.78
CA PHE A 78 -7.88 -5.30 -5.65
C PHE A 78 -8.29 -6.73 -6.04
N LEU A 79 -7.85 -7.72 -5.27
CA LEU A 79 -8.12 -9.15 -5.53
C LEU A 79 -9.03 -9.80 -4.49
N GLY A 80 -9.39 -9.07 -3.45
CA GLY A 80 -10.25 -9.56 -2.39
C GLY A 80 -9.65 -9.33 -1.01
N ARG A 81 -10.47 -9.57 0.01
CA ARG A 81 -10.05 -9.45 1.41
C ARG A 81 -10.65 -10.55 2.27
N ASP A 82 -9.97 -10.86 3.36
CA ASP A 82 -10.45 -11.72 4.42
C ASP A 82 -10.44 -10.96 5.75
N LEU A 83 -11.50 -11.15 6.53
CA LEU A 83 -11.64 -10.57 7.85
C LEU A 83 -11.66 -11.72 8.87
N PHE A 84 -10.84 -11.59 9.91
CA PHE A 84 -10.76 -12.52 11.04
C PHE A 84 -10.93 -11.74 12.33
N TRP A 85 -11.32 -12.43 13.37
CA TRP A 85 -11.37 -11.86 14.70
C TRP A 85 -10.68 -12.81 15.69
N ASP A 86 -9.77 -12.26 16.49
CA ASP A 86 -9.03 -12.99 17.50
C ASP A 86 -9.69 -12.78 18.87
N PRO A 87 -10.29 -13.84 19.46
CA PRO A 87 -10.93 -13.73 20.76
C PRO A 87 -9.96 -13.57 21.94
N ALA A 88 -8.66 -13.83 21.73
CA ALA A 88 -7.68 -13.70 22.81
C ALA A 88 -7.19 -12.27 22.98
N THR A 89 -7.13 -11.50 21.89
CA THR A 89 -6.68 -10.12 21.88
C THR A 89 -7.80 -9.11 21.63
N GLU A 90 -9.00 -9.61 21.27
CA GLU A 90 -10.13 -8.81 20.81
C GLU A 90 -9.73 -7.89 19.64
N GLU A 91 -9.02 -8.46 18.66
CA GLU A 91 -8.58 -7.75 17.47
C GLU A 91 -9.24 -8.29 16.21
N GLY A 92 -9.73 -7.38 15.37
CA GLY A 92 -10.09 -7.66 13.99
C GLY A 92 -8.85 -7.62 13.10
N THR A 93 -8.59 -8.69 12.35
CA THR A 93 -7.50 -8.77 11.38
C THR A 93 -8.06 -8.72 9.96
N LEU A 94 -7.54 -7.82 9.14
CA LEU A 94 -7.87 -7.70 7.73
C LEU A 94 -6.64 -8.07 6.89
N LEU A 95 -6.82 -8.97 5.93
CA LEU A 95 -5.84 -9.33 4.93
C LEU A 95 -6.39 -8.93 3.57
N ILE A 96 -5.85 -7.86 2.98
CA ILE A 96 -6.32 -7.28 1.71
C ILE A 96 -5.30 -7.62 0.64
N ARG A 97 -5.74 -8.38 -0.38
CA ARG A 97 -4.86 -8.87 -1.45
C ARG A 97 -4.86 -7.90 -2.62
N TRP A 98 -3.67 -7.61 -3.14
CA TRP A 98 -3.43 -6.73 -4.27
C TRP A 98 -2.61 -7.42 -5.36
N SER A 99 -2.94 -7.14 -6.61
CA SER A 99 -2.20 -7.66 -7.78
C SER A 99 -0.84 -7.01 -7.98
N SER A 100 -0.64 -5.81 -7.45
CA SER A 100 0.64 -5.13 -7.40
C SER A 100 0.71 -4.14 -6.22
N ARG A 101 1.93 -3.88 -5.77
CA ARG A 101 2.18 -2.86 -4.75
C ARG A 101 1.90 -1.45 -5.28
N GLU A 102 2.15 -1.21 -6.57
CA GLU A 102 1.86 0.06 -7.25
C GLU A 102 0.36 0.35 -7.25
N ALA A 103 -0.49 -0.63 -7.58
CA ALA A 103 -1.93 -0.47 -7.54
C ALA A 103 -2.41 -0.06 -6.15
N TRP A 104 -1.94 -0.75 -5.10
CA TRP A 104 -2.24 -0.39 -3.71
C TRP A 104 -1.77 1.01 -3.35
N LYS A 105 -0.50 1.34 -3.60
CA LYS A 105 0.10 2.61 -3.20
C LYS A 105 -0.30 3.79 -4.10
N SER A 106 -0.98 3.55 -5.22
CA SER A 106 -1.53 4.61 -6.08
C SER A 106 -2.81 5.24 -5.53
N ILE A 107 -3.45 4.62 -4.55
CA ILE A 107 -4.67 5.14 -3.91
C ILE A 107 -4.33 6.45 -3.19
N SER A 108 -5.10 7.50 -3.48
CA SER A 108 -4.83 8.80 -2.88
C SER A 108 -5.20 8.81 -1.38
N PRO A 109 -4.39 9.46 -0.53
CA PRO A 109 -4.71 9.61 0.89
C PRO A 109 -6.10 10.23 1.14
N ALA A 110 -6.53 11.17 0.29
CA ALA A 110 -7.83 11.81 0.42
C ALA A 110 -9.01 10.86 0.13
N GLU A 111 -8.81 9.82 -0.68
CA GLU A 111 -9.82 8.78 -0.88
C GLU A 111 -9.88 7.85 0.31
N VAL A 112 -8.75 7.42 0.83
CA VAL A 112 -8.65 6.62 2.06
C VAL A 112 -9.34 7.33 3.23
N GLU A 113 -9.05 8.62 3.43
CA GLU A 113 -9.65 9.45 4.49
C GLU A 113 -11.18 9.50 4.38
N ARG A 114 -11.73 9.73 3.18
CA ARG A 114 -13.18 9.75 2.95
C ARG A 114 -13.86 8.42 3.29
N VAL A 115 -13.22 7.30 2.95
CA VAL A 115 -13.77 5.98 3.27
C VAL A 115 -13.66 5.70 4.76
N GLN A 116 -12.55 6.10 5.37
CA GLN A 116 -12.36 5.99 6.81
C GLN A 116 -13.40 6.81 7.60
N GLU A 117 -13.69 8.05 7.20
CA GLU A 117 -14.74 8.86 7.80
C GLU A 117 -16.12 8.19 7.71
N ARG A 118 -16.42 7.57 6.56
CA ARG A 118 -17.66 6.80 6.39
C ARG A 118 -17.68 5.58 7.32
N PHE A 119 -16.59 4.84 7.42
CA PHE A 119 -16.45 3.70 8.33
C PHE A 119 -16.71 4.12 9.77
N GLU A 120 -16.03 5.16 10.25
CA GLU A 120 -16.18 5.67 11.61
C GLU A 120 -17.60 6.16 11.91
N THR A 121 -18.24 6.79 10.92
CA THR A 121 -19.63 7.22 11.06
C THR A 121 -20.56 6.03 11.27
N LEU A 122 -20.45 5.00 10.41
CA LEU A 122 -21.24 3.77 10.54
C LEU A 122 -20.92 3.03 11.86
N ALA A 123 -19.63 2.97 12.23
CA ALA A 123 -19.22 2.35 13.47
C ALA A 123 -19.87 3.02 14.70
N ARG A 124 -19.84 4.36 14.75
CA ARG A 124 -20.50 5.12 15.83
C ARG A 124 -22.02 4.93 15.86
N GLU A 125 -22.67 4.86 14.68
CA GLU A 125 -24.10 4.59 14.58
C GLU A 125 -24.46 3.23 15.17
N GLN A 126 -23.61 2.24 15.01
CA GLN A 126 -23.86 0.88 15.52
C GLN A 126 -23.54 0.76 17.01
N THR A 127 -22.36 1.25 17.46
CA THR A 127 -21.92 1.14 18.86
C THR A 127 -22.63 2.09 19.80
N GLY A 128 -23.22 3.18 19.27
CA GLY A 128 -23.78 4.26 20.07
C GLY A 128 -22.76 5.27 20.60
N ASP A 129 -21.49 5.19 20.15
CA ASP A 129 -20.46 6.14 20.49
C ASP A 129 -20.70 7.50 19.81
N ASN A 130 -20.43 8.57 20.51
CA ASN A 130 -20.66 9.93 20.01
C ASN A 130 -19.43 10.58 19.38
N GLN A 131 -18.23 10.01 19.59
CA GLN A 131 -16.95 10.60 19.16
C GLN A 131 -15.90 9.52 18.90
N GLY A 132 -14.91 9.88 18.09
CA GLY A 132 -13.75 9.06 17.80
C GLY A 132 -14.01 7.90 16.84
N ASN A 133 -13.04 7.01 16.77
CA ASN A 133 -13.12 5.76 16.04
C ASN A 133 -13.35 4.61 17.04
N PRO A 134 -14.52 3.93 17.02
CA PRO A 134 -14.79 2.80 17.91
C PRO A 134 -13.85 1.61 17.71
N PHE A 135 -13.25 1.50 16.52
CA PHE A 135 -12.36 0.39 16.13
C PHE A 135 -10.99 0.93 15.67
N PRO A 136 -10.16 1.45 16.58
CA PRO A 136 -8.90 2.08 16.22
C PRO A 136 -7.91 1.05 15.64
N LEU A 137 -7.14 1.50 14.65
CA LEU A 137 -6.04 0.74 14.08
C LEU A 137 -4.94 0.55 15.13
N VAL A 138 -4.53 -0.70 15.36
CA VAL A 138 -3.46 -1.06 16.31
C VAL A 138 -2.22 -1.60 15.60
N PHE A 139 -2.35 -2.02 14.34
CA PHE A 139 -1.24 -2.49 13.53
C PHE A 139 -1.51 -2.28 12.05
N GLU A 140 -0.48 -1.87 11.32
CA GLU A 140 -0.43 -1.85 9.85
C GLU A 140 0.87 -2.48 9.38
N GLY A 141 0.79 -3.35 8.38
CA GLY A 141 1.94 -4.03 7.82
C GLY A 141 1.68 -4.58 6.42
N GLU A 142 2.70 -5.23 5.89
CA GLU A 142 2.73 -5.79 4.54
C GLU A 142 3.23 -7.23 4.62
N LEU A 143 2.54 -8.17 3.95
CA LEU A 143 2.95 -9.55 3.80
C LEU A 143 3.23 -9.83 2.33
N LEU A 144 4.30 -10.58 2.05
CA LEU A 144 4.68 -11.00 0.71
C LEU A 144 4.40 -12.51 0.56
N PRO A 145 3.71 -12.95 -0.49
CA PRO A 145 3.58 -14.37 -0.82
C PRO A 145 4.95 -15.03 -0.99
N GLN A 146 5.08 -16.29 -0.60
CA GLN A 146 6.33 -17.07 -0.67
C GLN A 146 6.24 -18.18 -1.71
#